data_3f572b8f9997e36d51ace550e100433f
#
_entry.id   3f572b8f9997e36d51ace550e100433f
#
_cell.length_a   1.000
_cell.length_b   1.000
_cell.length_c   1.000
_cell.angle_alpha   90.00
_cell.angle_beta   90.00
_cell.angle_gamma   90.00
#
_symmetry.space_group_name_H-M   'P 1'
#
loop_
_entity.id
_entity.type
_entity.pdbx_description
1 polymer ?
#
loop_
_entity_poly.entity_id
_entity_poly.type
_entity_poly.pdbx_seq_one_letter_code
_entity_poly.pdbx_strand_id
1 'polypeptide(L)'
;MAKISIDDLSSEITKYLKEYNSDVTKKLEVSKKKVASDGVSELKSNSPRRTGGYASGWSQRKNGNARVIYNRTHASLTHLLENGHANRDGGRTAGIPHIAPVEQHVIEEFEAEVKRDVQS
;
A
#
# COMPACT_ATOMS: atom_id res chain seq x y z
N MET A 1 37.27 33.95 12.44
CA MET A 1 36.70 32.89 11.63
C MET A 1 36.76 31.57 12.41
N ALA A 2 35.63 30.94 12.66
CA ALA A 2 35.61 29.69 13.39
C ALA A 2 36.24 28.57 12.55
N LYS A 3 37.17 27.85 13.14
CA LYS A 3 37.73 26.66 12.52
C LYS A 3 36.82 25.48 12.86
N ILE A 4 36.35 24.78 11.81
CA ILE A 4 35.60 23.56 11.98
C ILE A 4 36.58 22.40 11.86
N SER A 5 36.71 21.57 12.87
CA SER A 5 37.53 20.37 12.81
C SER A 5 36.87 19.31 11.92
N ILE A 6 37.64 18.34 11.45
CA ILE A 6 37.11 17.23 10.67
C ILE A 6 36.10 16.43 11.49
N ASP A 7 36.33 16.27 12.78
CA ASP A 7 35.42 15.55 13.68
C ASP A 7 34.09 16.31 13.85
N ASP A 8 34.14 17.63 14.00
CA ASP A 8 32.94 18.46 14.10
C ASP A 8 32.13 18.43 12.81
N LEU A 9 32.80 18.49 11.66
CA LEU A 9 32.15 18.42 10.36
C LEU A 9 31.49 17.05 10.16
N SER A 10 32.17 15.97 10.54
CA SER A 10 31.64 14.62 10.47
C SER A 10 30.40 14.47 11.35
N SER A 11 30.42 15.04 12.56
CA SER A 11 29.25 15.03 13.47
C SER A 11 28.07 15.78 12.89
N GLU A 12 28.31 16.95 12.28
CA GLU A 12 27.28 17.77 11.62
C GLU A 12 26.64 17.01 10.44
N ILE A 13 27.46 16.39 9.59
CA ILE A 13 26.96 15.60 8.45
C ILE A 13 26.11 14.43 8.95
N THR A 14 26.57 13.70 9.97
CA THR A 14 25.83 12.59 10.55
C THR A 14 24.48 13.05 11.10
N LYS A 15 24.45 14.19 11.77
CA LYS A 15 23.23 14.78 12.31
C LYS A 15 22.25 15.11 11.18
N TYR A 16 22.72 15.77 10.12
CA TYR A 16 21.89 16.10 8.97
C TYR A 16 21.29 14.86 8.29
N LEU A 17 22.09 13.81 8.12
CA LEU A 17 21.64 12.57 7.52
C LEU A 17 20.55 11.89 8.37
N LYS A 18 20.72 11.91 9.70
CA LYS A 18 19.70 11.35 10.61
C LYS A 18 18.40 12.14 10.55
N GLU A 19 18.47 13.46 10.54
CA GLU A 19 17.30 14.33 10.43
C GLU A 19 16.58 14.12 9.10
N TYR A 20 17.34 14.07 8.00
CA TYR A 20 16.81 13.83 6.67
C TYR A 20 16.09 12.46 6.61
N ASN A 21 16.73 11.40 7.10
CA ASN A 21 16.13 10.08 7.12
C ASN A 21 14.87 10.02 7.97
N SER A 22 14.86 10.70 9.11
CA SER A 22 13.69 10.78 9.98
C SER A 22 12.51 11.47 9.26
N ASP A 23 12.77 12.59 8.60
CA ASP A 23 11.74 13.33 7.87
C ASP A 23 11.19 12.53 6.69
N VAL A 24 12.06 11.90 5.91
CA VAL A 24 11.65 11.04 4.79
C VAL A 24 10.83 9.86 5.30
N THR A 25 11.26 9.23 6.37
CA THR A 25 10.55 8.10 6.98
C THR A 25 9.13 8.50 7.40
N LYS A 26 8.97 9.66 8.02
CA LYS A 26 7.65 10.17 8.42
C LYS A 26 6.76 10.42 7.21
N LYS A 27 7.30 11.04 6.16
CA LYS A 27 6.56 11.29 4.92
C LYS A 27 6.13 9.99 4.26
N LEU A 28 7.03 9.00 4.22
CA LEU A 28 6.73 7.68 3.65
C LEU A 28 5.64 6.96 4.42
N GLU A 29 5.62 7.05 5.76
CA GLU A 29 4.56 6.45 6.57
C GLU A 29 3.19 7.07 6.25
N VAL A 30 3.12 8.39 6.10
CA VAL A 30 1.91 9.09 5.71
C VAL A 30 1.46 8.66 4.31
N SER A 31 2.40 8.59 3.36
CA SER A 31 2.13 8.18 1.99
C SER A 31 1.64 6.73 1.91
N LYS A 32 2.25 5.81 2.64
CA LYS A 32 1.83 4.41 2.71
C LYS A 32 0.38 4.30 3.19
N LYS A 33 0.04 5.02 4.25
CA LYS A 33 -1.32 5.01 4.80
C LYS A 33 -2.33 5.58 3.79
N LYS A 34 -1.98 6.67 3.13
CA LYS A 34 -2.83 7.30 2.13
C LYS A 34 -3.09 6.36 0.95
N VAL A 35 -2.02 5.81 0.38
CA VAL A 35 -2.10 4.90 -0.77
C VAL A 35 -2.90 3.64 -0.41
N ALA A 36 -2.68 3.08 0.77
CA ALA A 36 -3.44 1.93 1.24
C ALA A 36 -4.92 2.26 1.42
N SER A 37 -5.25 3.45 1.94
CA SER A 37 -6.64 3.91 2.09
C SER A 37 -7.32 4.08 0.74
N ASP A 38 -6.61 4.64 -0.24
CA ASP A 38 -7.12 4.80 -1.60
C ASP A 38 -7.36 3.44 -2.25
N GLY A 39 -6.45 2.49 -2.07
CA GLY A 39 -6.58 1.12 -2.55
C GLY A 39 -7.79 0.41 -1.95
N VAL A 40 -8.00 0.56 -0.64
CA VAL A 40 -9.17 0.01 0.04
C VAL A 40 -10.46 0.58 -0.54
N SER A 41 -10.52 1.89 -0.76
CA SER A 41 -11.69 2.55 -1.35
C SER A 41 -11.98 2.05 -2.75
N GLU A 42 -10.95 1.91 -3.58
CA GLU A 42 -11.08 1.36 -4.94
C GLU A 42 -11.58 -0.07 -4.92
N LEU A 43 -11.02 -0.91 -4.07
CA LEU A 43 -11.45 -2.31 -3.93
C LEU A 43 -12.91 -2.40 -3.49
N LYS A 44 -13.33 -1.56 -2.53
CA LYS A 44 -14.75 -1.51 -2.12
C LYS A 44 -15.66 -1.13 -3.27
N SER A 45 -15.24 -0.20 -4.13
CA SER A 45 -16.04 0.25 -5.26
C SER A 45 -16.07 -0.75 -6.41
N ASN A 46 -14.95 -1.44 -6.65
CA ASN A 46 -14.78 -2.29 -7.84
C ASN A 46 -15.01 -3.77 -7.60
N SER A 47 -15.14 -4.21 -6.34
CA SER A 47 -15.36 -5.61 -6.02
C SER A 47 -16.76 -6.08 -6.41
N PRO A 48 -16.91 -7.36 -6.80
CA PRO A 48 -18.23 -7.93 -7.08
C PRO A 48 -19.16 -7.81 -5.88
N ARG A 49 -20.42 -7.43 -6.12
CA ARG A 49 -21.41 -7.20 -5.07
C ARG A 49 -22.62 -8.09 -5.25
N ARG A 50 -22.69 -9.18 -4.51
CA ARG A 50 -23.90 -9.96 -4.40
C ARG A 50 -24.74 -9.50 -3.22
N THR A 51 -24.13 -9.45 -2.00
CA THR A 51 -24.76 -8.98 -0.77
C THR A 51 -24.05 -7.76 -0.19
N GLY A 52 -22.92 -7.37 -0.76
CA GLY A 52 -22.10 -6.27 -0.28
C GLY A 52 -21.10 -6.64 0.80
N GLY A 53 -21.20 -7.83 1.41
CA GLY A 53 -20.33 -8.25 2.50
C GLY A 53 -18.87 -8.38 2.09
N TYR A 54 -18.60 -8.95 0.92
CA TYR A 54 -17.25 -9.05 0.39
C TYR A 54 -16.66 -7.67 0.09
N ALA A 55 -17.38 -6.84 -0.68
CA ALA A 55 -16.90 -5.52 -1.06
C ALA A 55 -16.65 -4.61 0.14
N SER A 56 -17.52 -4.66 1.15
CA SER A 56 -17.38 -3.84 2.36
C SER A 56 -16.29 -4.36 3.31
N GLY A 57 -15.81 -5.60 3.10
CA GLY A 57 -14.82 -6.23 3.97
C GLY A 57 -13.38 -5.79 3.76
N TRP A 58 -13.10 -5.02 2.71
CA TRP A 58 -11.74 -4.55 2.45
C TRP A 58 -11.27 -3.58 3.53
N SER A 59 -10.06 -3.80 4.02
CA SER A 59 -9.47 -3.03 5.10
C SER A 59 -7.96 -2.98 4.95
N GLN A 60 -7.30 -2.19 5.79
CA GLN A 60 -5.85 -2.13 5.85
C GLN A 60 -5.37 -2.24 7.28
N ARG A 61 -4.16 -2.73 7.44
CA ARG A 61 -3.48 -2.76 8.73
C ARG A 61 -1.98 -2.52 8.56
N LYS A 62 -1.35 -2.10 9.65
CA LYS A 62 0.10 -1.97 9.71
C LYS A 62 0.70 -3.31 10.15
N ASN A 63 1.74 -3.75 9.43
CA ASN A 63 2.51 -4.93 9.80
C ASN A 63 3.99 -4.56 9.68
N GLY A 64 4.63 -4.24 10.82
CA GLY A 64 5.98 -3.68 10.83
C GLY A 64 6.02 -2.36 10.07
N ASN A 65 6.81 -2.26 9.01
CA ASN A 65 6.90 -1.08 8.16
C ASN A 65 5.97 -1.14 6.94
N ALA A 66 5.22 -2.23 6.79
CA ALA A 66 4.34 -2.42 5.64
C ALA A 66 2.89 -2.08 6.01
N ARG A 67 2.13 -1.64 5.00
CA ARG A 67 0.67 -1.56 5.05
C ARG A 67 0.12 -2.72 4.26
N VAL A 68 -0.76 -3.50 4.87
CA VAL A 68 -1.36 -4.67 4.24
C VAL A 68 -2.83 -4.39 3.98
N ILE A 69 -3.24 -4.57 2.73
CA ILE A 69 -4.65 -4.50 2.33
C ILE A 69 -5.19 -5.93 2.32
N TYR A 70 -6.29 -6.16 3.00
CA TYR A 70 -6.86 -7.49 3.13
C TYR A 70 -8.38 -7.43 3.20
N ASN A 71 -9.03 -8.56 2.93
CA ASN A 71 -10.47 -8.65 3.10
C ASN A 71 -10.76 -9.28 4.47
N ARG A 72 -11.40 -8.51 5.34
CA ARG A 72 -11.64 -8.88 6.73
C ARG A 72 -12.75 -9.92 6.88
N THR A 73 -13.76 -9.86 6.01
CA THR A 73 -14.98 -10.66 6.16
C THR A 73 -14.98 -11.94 5.33
N HIS A 74 -14.39 -11.89 4.13
CA HIS A 74 -14.45 -13.00 3.16
C HIS A 74 -13.10 -13.23 2.48
N ALA A 75 -12.03 -13.34 3.27
CA ALA A 75 -10.68 -13.50 2.75
C ALA A 75 -10.52 -14.72 1.83
N SER A 76 -11.21 -15.81 2.11
CA SER A 76 -11.15 -17.03 1.31
C SER A 76 -11.74 -16.89 -0.09
N LEU A 77 -12.55 -15.86 -0.33
CA LEU A 77 -13.16 -15.63 -1.64
C LEU A 77 -12.30 -14.81 -2.60
N THR A 78 -11.25 -14.16 -2.11
CA THR A 78 -10.49 -13.19 -2.92
C THR A 78 -9.98 -13.74 -4.23
N HIS A 79 -9.22 -14.83 -4.20
CA HIS A 79 -8.65 -15.40 -5.43
C HIS A 79 -9.72 -16.14 -6.28
N LEU A 80 -10.75 -16.70 -5.65
CA LEU A 80 -11.84 -17.35 -6.37
C LEU A 80 -12.62 -16.35 -7.21
N LEU A 81 -12.92 -15.18 -6.64
CA LEU A 81 -13.62 -14.12 -7.36
C LEU A 81 -12.74 -13.45 -8.41
N GLU A 82 -11.45 -13.29 -8.13
CA GLU A 82 -10.50 -12.69 -9.07
C GLU A 82 -10.23 -13.57 -10.28
N ASN A 83 -9.99 -14.88 -10.06
CA ASN A 83 -9.50 -15.81 -11.08
C ASN A 83 -10.56 -16.80 -11.57
N GLY A 84 -11.70 -16.86 -10.91
CA GLY A 84 -12.71 -17.87 -11.19
C GLY A 84 -12.40 -19.19 -10.50
N HIS A 85 -13.26 -20.17 -10.70
CA HIS A 85 -13.12 -21.47 -10.05
C HIS A 85 -13.87 -22.57 -10.82
N ALA A 86 -13.47 -23.82 -10.61
CA ALA A 86 -14.17 -24.98 -11.14
C ALA A 86 -15.46 -25.21 -10.33
N ASN A 87 -16.53 -25.58 -11.06
CA ASN A 87 -17.82 -25.92 -10.46
C ASN A 87 -17.94 -27.42 -10.24
N ARG A 88 -18.84 -27.83 -9.34
CA ARG A 88 -19.09 -29.25 -9.06
C ARG A 88 -19.60 -30.01 -10.25
N ASP A 89 -20.32 -29.37 -11.17
CA ASP A 89 -20.93 -29.98 -12.35
C ASP A 89 -19.95 -30.15 -13.50
N GLY A 90 -18.66 -29.82 -13.29
CA GLY A 90 -17.64 -29.90 -14.32
C GLY A 90 -17.44 -28.64 -15.15
N GLY A 91 -18.29 -27.61 -14.93
CA GLY A 91 -18.14 -26.31 -15.56
C GLY A 91 -17.15 -25.43 -14.78
N ARG A 92 -16.97 -24.21 -15.26
CA ARG A 92 -16.12 -23.23 -14.62
C ARG A 92 -16.82 -21.87 -14.55
N THR A 93 -16.74 -21.25 -13.37
CA THR A 93 -17.18 -19.87 -13.18
C THR A 93 -16.03 -18.93 -13.52
N ALA A 94 -16.28 -17.98 -14.42
CA ALA A 94 -15.27 -17.00 -14.81
C ALA A 94 -14.94 -16.05 -13.66
N GLY A 95 -13.67 -15.63 -13.59
CA GLY A 95 -13.24 -14.62 -12.64
C GLY A 95 -13.69 -13.22 -13.05
N ILE A 96 -13.72 -12.33 -12.06
CA ILE A 96 -13.97 -10.90 -12.27
C ILE A 96 -12.74 -10.16 -11.72
N PRO A 97 -11.77 -9.81 -12.58
CA PRO A 97 -10.57 -9.11 -12.12
C PRO A 97 -10.93 -7.78 -11.48
N HIS A 98 -10.62 -7.64 -10.20
CA HIS A 98 -10.86 -6.41 -9.44
C HIS A 98 -9.66 -6.07 -8.55
N ILE A 99 -8.84 -7.07 -8.20
CA ILE A 99 -7.64 -6.88 -7.37
C ILE A 99 -6.47 -6.39 -8.22
N ALA A 100 -6.20 -7.04 -9.36
CA ALA A 100 -5.06 -6.71 -10.20
C ALA A 100 -5.06 -5.25 -10.70
N PRO A 101 -6.19 -4.68 -11.17
CA PRO A 101 -6.21 -3.27 -11.55
C PRO A 101 -5.92 -2.32 -10.39
N VAL A 102 -6.43 -2.61 -9.19
CA VAL A 102 -6.19 -1.80 -8.00
C VAL A 102 -4.73 -1.92 -7.55
N GLU A 103 -4.17 -3.13 -7.59
CA GLU A 103 -2.75 -3.36 -7.28
C GLU A 103 -1.86 -2.49 -8.17
N GLN A 104 -2.15 -2.45 -9.47
CA GLN A 104 -1.38 -1.62 -10.40
C GLN A 104 -1.49 -0.14 -10.06
N HIS A 105 -2.69 0.36 -9.77
CA HIS A 105 -2.91 1.75 -9.36
C HIS A 105 -2.18 2.08 -8.06
N VAL A 106 -2.21 1.18 -7.08
CA VAL A 106 -1.52 1.35 -5.79
C VAL A 106 0.00 1.45 -6.00
N ILE A 107 0.56 0.58 -6.85
CA ILE A 107 1.99 0.61 -7.17
C ILE A 107 2.38 1.95 -7.81
N GLU A 108 1.62 2.38 -8.81
CA GLU A 108 1.88 3.65 -9.53
C GLU A 108 1.75 4.86 -8.60
N GLU A 109 0.72 4.89 -7.78
CA GLU A 109 0.50 5.97 -6.83
C GLU A 109 1.61 6.01 -5.79
N PHE A 110 2.00 4.85 -5.25
CA PHE A 110 3.07 4.78 -4.25
C PHE A 110 4.41 5.23 -4.83
N GLU A 111 4.74 4.82 -6.05
CA GLU A 111 5.97 5.27 -6.72
C GLU A 111 6.00 6.79 -6.86
N ALA A 112 4.87 7.40 -7.25
CA ALA A 112 4.78 8.86 -7.38
C ALA A 112 4.95 9.56 -6.03
N GLU A 113 4.32 9.02 -4.97
CA GLU A 113 4.44 9.57 -3.62
C GLU A 113 5.89 9.46 -3.10
N VAL A 114 6.54 8.31 -3.31
CA VAL A 114 7.94 8.11 -2.90
C VAL A 114 8.87 9.14 -3.57
N LYS A 115 8.71 9.35 -4.87
CA LYS A 115 9.51 10.34 -5.60
C LYS A 115 9.34 11.73 -5.01
N ARG A 116 8.11 12.12 -4.71
CA ARG A 116 7.81 13.41 -4.12
C ARG A 116 8.40 13.53 -2.72
N ASP A 117 8.23 12.50 -1.88
CA ASP A 117 8.70 12.51 -0.50
C ASP A 117 10.23 12.61 -0.41
N VAL A 118 10.93 11.96 -1.33
CA VAL A 118 12.40 11.98 -1.36
C VAL A 118 12.94 13.30 -1.91
N GLN A 119 12.23 13.93 -2.84
CA GLN A 119 12.67 15.16 -3.52
C GLN A 119 12.31 16.44 -2.78
N SER A 120 11.38 16.40 -1.86
CA SER A 120 10.89 17.60 -1.17
C SER A 120 11.70 17.98 0.07
#